data_f0636d09803dde4d00bf0b976d557997
#
_entry.id   f0636d09803dde4d00bf0b976d557997
#
_cell.length_a   1.000
_cell.length_b   1.000
_cell.length_c   1.000
_cell.angle_alpha   90.00
_cell.angle_beta   90.00
_cell.angle_gamma   90.00
#
_symmetry.space_group_name_H-M   'P 1'
#
loop_
_entity.id
_entity.type
_entity.pdbx_description
1 polymer ?
#
loop_
_entity_poly.entity_id
_entity_poly.type
_entity_poly.pdbx_seq_one_letter_code
_entity_poly.pdbx_strand_id
1 'polypeptide(L)'
;MLDLSGFEHQPVRCAGLGEVLFDLYEDGPHLGGAPANFAYHCQQHGLAALVISAVGRDALGLQARLALARSFLPSLLFENDQPTGAVHVTLENGTAHYDFEPRSAYDALPRLPELLELAGELDAVCFGTLAQRSECSRQTIMAFLEAMPQRALRIFDVNLRAGFYSPEVIAASLKHANIVKCNERELGVLCDMAGVPREAQAYRSYLREQGIDCFICTTGSGESTVFFNNIVSTMPSPRVRVVDTVGAGDAFLATLLAALLRNATVDGAHALAADYAAFVCTQSGGMPQVPRSLTR
;
A
#
# COMPACT_ATOMS: atom_id res chain seq x y z
N MET A 1 -15.43 -16.24 -2.23
CA MET A 1 -15.57 -15.33 -1.08
C MET A 1 -14.25 -15.30 -0.32
N LEU A 2 -13.80 -14.10 0.04
CA LEU A 2 -12.60 -13.93 0.86
C LEU A 2 -12.89 -14.37 2.29
N ASP A 3 -12.11 -15.33 2.79
CA ASP A 3 -12.25 -15.89 4.14
C ASP A 3 -11.12 -15.39 5.04
N LEU A 4 -11.47 -14.80 6.18
CA LEU A 4 -10.54 -14.30 7.17
C LEU A 4 -10.49 -15.14 8.45
N SER A 5 -11.25 -16.23 8.54
CA SER A 5 -11.36 -17.05 9.77
C SER A 5 -10.05 -17.75 10.17
N GLY A 6 -9.14 -17.96 9.23
CA GLY A 6 -7.85 -18.62 9.48
C GLY A 6 -6.80 -17.78 10.23
N PHE A 7 -7.08 -16.48 10.51
CA PHE A 7 -6.12 -15.54 11.08
C PHE A 7 -6.38 -15.18 12.55
N GLU A 8 -7.39 -15.79 13.21
CA GLU A 8 -7.87 -15.38 14.54
C GLU A 8 -6.90 -15.63 15.70
N HIS A 9 -5.94 -16.55 15.57
CA HIS A 9 -5.18 -17.11 16.70
C HIS A 9 -3.67 -16.84 16.66
N GLN A 10 -3.16 -16.05 15.73
CA GLN A 10 -1.72 -15.76 15.60
C GLN A 10 -1.50 -14.28 15.32
N PRO A 11 -0.38 -13.68 15.76
CA PRO A 11 -0.02 -12.38 15.25
C PRO A 11 0.14 -12.49 13.74
N VAL A 12 -0.82 -11.92 12.98
CA VAL A 12 -0.81 -11.93 11.52
C VAL A 12 0.49 -11.31 11.02
N ARG A 13 1.21 -12.06 10.21
CA ARG A 13 2.50 -11.66 9.63
C ARG A 13 2.25 -11.00 8.29
N CYS A 14 2.53 -9.72 8.18
CA CYS A 14 2.29 -8.97 6.95
C CYS A 14 3.54 -8.23 6.46
N ALA A 15 3.60 -8.01 5.15
CA ALA A 15 4.67 -7.24 4.54
C ALA A 15 4.15 -6.12 3.65
N GLY A 16 4.89 -5.00 3.61
CA GLY A 16 4.85 -4.06 2.51
C GLY A 16 5.99 -4.37 1.55
N LEU A 17 5.69 -4.75 0.31
CA LEU A 17 6.66 -5.15 -0.71
C LEU A 17 6.69 -4.16 -1.85
N GLY A 18 7.82 -3.52 -2.07
CA GLY A 18 7.97 -2.58 -3.18
C GLY A 18 8.95 -1.45 -2.88
N GLU A 19 8.56 -0.22 -3.18
CA GLU A 19 9.42 0.95 -3.02
C GLU A 19 9.55 1.41 -1.57
N VAL A 20 10.78 1.78 -1.20
CA VAL A 20 11.13 2.72 -0.16
C VAL A 20 11.81 3.88 -0.83
N LEU A 21 11.34 5.09 -0.58
CA LEU A 21 11.82 6.31 -1.22
C LEU A 21 11.76 7.51 -0.26
N PHE A 22 12.30 8.62 -0.71
CA PHE A 22 12.17 9.89 -0.03
C PHE A 22 11.44 10.90 -0.89
N ASP A 23 10.45 11.55 -0.32
CA ASP A 23 9.89 12.76 -0.86
C ASP A 23 10.82 13.92 -0.47
N LEU A 24 11.41 14.58 -1.47
CA LEU A 24 12.37 15.66 -1.29
C LEU A 24 11.63 16.98 -1.35
N TYR A 25 11.38 17.56 -0.17
CA TYR A 25 10.80 18.89 0.01
C TYR A 25 11.90 19.93 0.27
N GLU A 26 11.55 21.22 0.29
CA GLU A 26 12.46 22.31 0.63
C GLU A 26 13.03 22.20 2.06
N ASP A 27 12.28 21.64 2.99
CA ASP A 27 12.67 21.41 4.39
C ASP A 27 13.48 20.13 4.61
N GLY A 28 13.63 19.31 3.57
CA GLY A 28 14.47 18.11 3.58
C GLY A 28 13.78 16.84 3.10
N PRO A 29 14.47 15.69 3.20
CA PRO A 29 13.98 14.40 2.76
C PRO A 29 13.03 13.80 3.81
N HIS A 30 11.83 13.43 3.37
CA HIS A 30 10.84 12.72 4.17
C HIS A 30 10.72 11.28 3.69
N LEU A 31 10.88 10.32 4.59
CA LEU A 31 10.74 8.90 4.25
C LEU A 31 9.31 8.59 3.83
N GLY A 32 9.16 7.93 2.70
CA GLY A 32 7.90 7.51 2.10
C GLY A 32 8.01 6.14 1.41
N GLY A 33 7.04 5.88 0.58
CA GLY A 33 6.83 4.61 -0.10
C GLY A 33 5.59 3.92 0.45
N ALA A 34 4.58 3.72 -0.40
CA ALA A 34 3.31 3.13 0.02
C ALA A 34 3.46 1.78 0.76
N PRO A 35 4.34 0.86 0.32
CA PRO A 35 4.57 -0.39 1.06
C PRO A 35 5.11 -0.17 2.47
N ALA A 36 6.01 0.81 2.66
CA ALA A 36 6.57 1.11 3.97
C ALA A 36 5.53 1.77 4.89
N ASN A 37 4.74 2.71 4.37
CA ASN A 37 3.64 3.34 5.10
C ASN A 37 2.61 2.28 5.55
N PHE A 38 2.19 1.38 4.64
CA PHE A 38 1.28 0.29 4.96
C PHE A 38 1.82 -0.59 6.10
N ALA A 39 3.06 -1.05 6.00
CA ALA A 39 3.68 -1.89 7.02
C ALA A 39 3.77 -1.17 8.37
N TYR A 40 4.13 0.12 8.37
CA TYR A 40 4.14 0.95 9.57
C TYR A 40 2.78 0.98 10.27
N HIS A 41 1.72 1.27 9.52
CA HIS A 41 0.37 1.33 10.08
C HIS A 41 -0.16 -0.04 10.53
N CYS A 42 0.17 -1.13 9.82
CA CYS A 42 -0.10 -2.49 10.29
C CYS A 42 0.55 -2.75 11.65
N GLN A 43 1.80 -2.34 11.83
CA GLN A 43 2.50 -2.47 13.12
C GLN A 43 1.81 -1.65 14.23
N GLN A 44 1.36 -0.41 13.94
CA GLN A 44 0.62 0.39 14.92
C GLN A 44 -0.65 -0.32 15.40
N HIS A 45 -1.26 -1.15 14.56
CA HIS A 45 -2.39 -2.00 14.89
C HIS A 45 -1.97 -3.37 15.47
N GLY A 46 -0.71 -3.60 15.80
CA GLY A 46 -0.22 -4.81 16.47
C GLY A 46 -0.08 -6.04 15.57
N LEU A 47 -0.08 -5.86 14.24
CA LEU A 47 0.29 -6.91 13.31
C LEU A 47 1.82 -7.07 13.30
N ALA A 48 2.32 -8.29 13.00
CA ALA A 48 3.74 -8.54 12.81
C ALA A 48 4.16 -8.09 11.41
N ALA A 49 4.42 -6.79 11.27
CA ALA A 49 4.67 -6.16 9.98
C ALA A 49 6.15 -6.02 9.66
N LEU A 50 6.52 -6.12 8.38
CA LEU A 50 7.86 -5.79 7.89
C LEU A 50 7.81 -5.09 6.54
N VAL A 51 8.88 -4.36 6.21
CA VAL A 51 9.09 -3.74 4.89
C VAL A 51 10.08 -4.60 4.10
N ILE A 52 9.76 -4.89 2.84
CA ILE A 52 10.65 -5.56 1.90
C ILE A 52 10.90 -4.62 0.72
N SER A 53 12.13 -4.14 0.57
CA SER A 53 12.52 -3.17 -0.46
C SER A 53 14.01 -3.25 -0.78
N ALA A 54 14.51 -2.33 -1.60
CA ALA A 54 15.92 -2.11 -1.80
C ALA A 54 16.27 -0.62 -1.71
N VAL A 55 17.47 -0.31 -1.22
CA VAL A 55 18.05 1.02 -1.09
C VAL A 55 19.45 1.05 -1.69
N GLY A 56 19.90 2.22 -2.04
CA GLY A 56 21.27 2.43 -2.54
C GLY A 56 22.30 2.39 -1.40
N ARG A 57 23.57 2.21 -1.79
CA ARG A 57 24.72 2.39 -0.89
C ARG A 57 25.07 3.88 -0.77
N ASP A 58 24.08 4.69 -0.39
CA ASP A 58 24.15 6.14 -0.33
C ASP A 58 23.62 6.70 1.00
N ALA A 59 23.68 8.01 1.15
CA ALA A 59 23.22 8.69 2.37
C ALA A 59 21.72 8.50 2.65
N LEU A 60 20.88 8.50 1.59
CA LEU A 60 19.44 8.28 1.74
C LEU A 60 19.14 6.82 2.13
N GLY A 61 19.89 5.84 1.61
CA GLY A 61 19.76 4.44 2.03
C GLY A 61 20.07 4.23 3.51
N LEU A 62 21.13 4.88 4.01
CA LEU A 62 21.42 4.88 5.44
C LEU A 62 20.32 5.57 6.24
N GLN A 63 19.80 6.72 5.77
CA GLN A 63 18.69 7.42 6.43
C GLN A 63 17.42 6.56 6.46
N ALA A 64 17.08 5.83 5.38
CA ALA A 64 15.94 4.92 5.35
C ALA A 64 16.04 3.84 6.43
N ARG A 65 17.20 3.17 6.52
CA ARG A 65 17.44 2.17 7.56
C ARG A 65 17.29 2.73 8.97
N LEU A 66 17.87 3.91 9.21
CA LEU A 66 17.79 4.57 10.52
C LEU A 66 16.36 5.01 10.86
N ALA A 67 15.61 5.53 9.89
CA ALA A 67 14.24 5.97 10.10
C ALA A 67 13.30 4.78 10.42
N LEU A 68 13.39 3.69 9.66
CA LEU A 68 12.63 2.47 9.94
C LEU A 68 13.00 1.86 11.29
N ALA A 69 14.28 1.82 11.63
CA ALA A 69 14.75 1.34 12.94
C ALA A 69 14.23 2.20 14.10
N ARG A 70 14.22 3.54 13.96
CA ARG A 70 13.65 4.46 14.97
C ARG A 70 12.16 4.28 15.15
N SER A 71 11.45 3.86 14.11
CA SER A 71 10.03 3.52 14.15
C SER A 71 9.78 2.09 14.66
N PHE A 72 10.85 1.36 15.03
CA PHE A 72 10.80 -0.05 15.42
C PHE A 72 10.16 -0.95 14.34
N LEU A 73 10.14 -0.51 13.09
CA LEU A 73 9.55 -1.25 11.98
C LEU A 73 10.61 -2.21 11.38
N PRO A 74 10.42 -3.53 11.51
CA PRO A 74 11.28 -4.50 10.87
C PRO A 74 11.36 -4.26 9.37
N SER A 75 12.57 -4.41 8.81
CA SER A 75 12.76 -4.19 7.38
C SER A 75 13.82 -5.11 6.80
N LEU A 76 13.53 -5.70 5.65
CA LEU A 76 14.47 -6.41 4.80
C LEU A 76 14.80 -5.49 3.63
N LEU A 77 15.85 -4.68 3.80
CA LEU A 77 16.32 -3.75 2.78
C LEU A 77 17.57 -4.31 2.10
N PHE A 78 17.43 -4.70 0.84
CA PHE A 78 18.56 -5.08 0.00
C PHE A 78 19.34 -3.83 -0.41
N GLU A 79 20.64 -3.99 -0.61
CA GLU A 79 21.51 -2.91 -1.10
C GLU A 79 22.01 -3.21 -2.50
N ASN A 80 21.99 -2.19 -3.36
CA ASN A 80 22.59 -2.26 -4.68
C ASN A 80 23.23 -0.91 -5.06
N ASP A 81 23.77 -0.83 -6.29
CA ASP A 81 24.52 0.34 -6.76
C ASP A 81 23.62 1.42 -7.42
N GLN A 82 22.30 1.18 -7.47
CA GLN A 82 21.35 2.21 -7.90
C GLN A 82 21.11 3.19 -6.73
N PRO A 83 20.75 4.46 -7.02
CA PRO A 83 20.43 5.41 -5.97
C PRO A 83 19.19 4.97 -5.19
N THR A 84 19.15 5.32 -3.90
CA THR A 84 17.93 5.18 -3.12
C THR A 84 16.80 5.98 -3.76
N GLY A 85 15.58 5.43 -3.78
CA GLY A 85 14.42 6.08 -4.39
C GLY A 85 14.22 7.50 -3.86
N ALA A 86 14.02 8.44 -4.77
CA ALA A 86 13.73 9.82 -4.45
C ALA A 86 12.68 10.40 -5.41
N VAL A 87 11.88 11.31 -4.88
CA VAL A 87 10.86 12.05 -5.63
C VAL A 87 11.01 13.52 -5.29
N HIS A 88 11.32 14.34 -6.28
CA HIS A 88 11.36 15.79 -6.11
C HIS A 88 9.93 16.31 -6.10
N VAL A 89 9.54 16.97 -5.00
CA VAL A 89 8.21 17.57 -4.85
C VAL A 89 8.34 19.08 -5.01
N THR A 90 7.77 19.61 -6.08
CA THR A 90 7.70 21.05 -6.34
C THR A 90 6.25 21.52 -6.25
N LEU A 91 6.04 22.68 -5.64
CA LEU A 91 4.73 23.30 -5.57
C LEU A 91 4.62 24.40 -6.62
N GLU A 92 3.80 24.20 -7.65
CA GLU A 92 3.49 25.22 -8.63
C GLU A 92 2.02 25.66 -8.48
N ASN A 93 1.80 26.92 -8.15
CA ASN A 93 0.45 27.48 -7.93
C ASN A 93 -0.40 26.68 -6.93
N GLY A 94 0.22 26.10 -5.90
CA GLY A 94 -0.45 25.27 -4.89
C GLY A 94 -0.74 23.83 -5.33
N THR A 95 -0.27 23.42 -6.52
CA THR A 95 -0.36 22.06 -7.01
C THR A 95 1.00 21.36 -6.86
N ALA A 96 1.02 20.19 -6.21
CA ALA A 96 2.24 19.40 -6.08
C ALA A 96 2.55 18.67 -7.39
N HIS A 97 3.77 18.82 -7.87
CA HIS A 97 4.35 18.07 -8.97
C HIS A 97 5.39 17.11 -8.43
N TYR A 98 5.34 15.87 -8.88
CA TYR A 98 6.19 14.78 -8.43
C TYR A 98 7.09 14.35 -9.59
N ASP A 99 8.39 14.58 -9.46
CA ASP A 99 9.39 14.14 -10.42
C ASP A 99 10.18 12.97 -9.81
N PHE A 100 9.95 11.79 -10.38
CA PHE A 100 10.53 10.53 -9.92
C PHE A 100 11.88 10.29 -10.59
N GLU A 101 12.87 9.91 -9.81
CA GLU A 101 14.14 9.44 -10.36
C GLU A 101 13.91 8.31 -11.40
N PRO A 102 14.59 8.37 -12.56
CA PRO A 102 14.38 7.41 -13.65
C PRO A 102 14.83 5.97 -13.28
N ARG A 103 15.74 5.85 -12.32
CA ARG A 103 16.22 4.60 -11.75
C ARG A 103 16.39 4.73 -10.26
N SER A 104 16.03 3.69 -9.54
CA SER A 104 16.12 3.63 -8.09
C SER A 104 16.47 2.23 -7.63
N ALA A 105 17.02 2.09 -6.43
CA ALA A 105 17.42 0.80 -5.89
C ALA A 105 16.26 -0.20 -5.84
N TYR A 106 15.03 0.26 -5.57
CA TYR A 106 13.83 -0.59 -5.59
C TYR A 106 13.46 -1.14 -6.98
N ASP A 107 14.08 -0.65 -8.07
CA ASP A 107 13.93 -1.21 -9.41
C ASP A 107 14.74 -2.51 -9.61
N ALA A 108 15.59 -2.88 -8.65
CA ALA A 108 16.47 -4.04 -8.68
C ALA A 108 16.34 -4.92 -7.41
N LEU A 109 15.09 -5.25 -7.05
CA LEU A 109 14.80 -6.22 -6.00
C LEU A 109 15.35 -7.60 -6.41
N PRO A 110 16.23 -8.22 -5.60
CA PRO A 110 16.81 -9.49 -5.96
C PRO A 110 15.80 -10.64 -5.79
N ARG A 111 15.82 -11.59 -6.71
CA ARG A 111 15.05 -12.83 -6.60
C ARG A 111 15.90 -13.90 -5.91
N LEU A 112 15.78 -13.96 -4.59
CA LEU A 112 16.54 -14.89 -3.74
C LEU A 112 15.65 -16.02 -3.21
N PRO A 113 16.16 -17.26 -3.05
CA PRO A 113 15.40 -18.36 -2.46
C PRO A 113 14.86 -18.00 -1.06
N GLU A 114 15.65 -17.36 -0.22
CA GLU A 114 15.29 -16.96 1.14
C GLU A 114 14.13 -15.95 1.17
N LEU A 115 14.03 -15.10 0.13
CA LEU A 115 12.91 -14.19 -0.02
C LEU A 115 11.62 -14.93 -0.38
N LEU A 116 11.71 -15.98 -1.19
CA LEU A 116 10.56 -16.83 -1.53
C LEU A 116 10.16 -17.75 -0.38
N GLU A 117 11.09 -18.22 0.43
CA GLU A 117 10.81 -18.93 1.69
C GLU A 117 10.05 -18.03 2.66
N LEU A 118 10.50 -16.79 2.83
CA LEU A 118 9.81 -15.78 3.64
C LEU A 118 8.38 -15.54 3.15
N ALA A 119 8.16 -15.48 1.84
CA ALA A 119 6.82 -15.34 1.26
C ALA A 119 5.88 -16.47 1.71
N GLY A 120 6.39 -17.70 1.81
CA GLY A 120 5.66 -18.87 2.29
C GLY A 120 5.22 -18.80 3.75
N GLU A 121 5.82 -17.89 4.53
CA GLU A 121 5.53 -17.70 5.95
C GLU A 121 4.59 -16.52 6.24
N LEU A 122 4.26 -15.70 5.24
CA LEU A 122 3.45 -14.51 5.42
C LEU A 122 1.95 -14.80 5.23
N ASP A 123 1.16 -14.11 6.03
CA ASP A 123 -0.30 -14.13 5.98
C ASP A 123 -0.85 -13.05 5.04
N ALA A 124 -0.14 -11.92 4.88
CA ALA A 124 -0.57 -10.82 4.04
C ALA A 124 0.62 -10.09 3.39
N VAL A 125 0.41 -9.55 2.19
CA VAL A 125 1.34 -8.64 1.53
C VAL A 125 0.57 -7.51 0.85
N CYS A 126 1.07 -6.29 0.99
CA CYS A 126 0.65 -5.14 0.19
C CYS A 126 1.73 -4.79 -0.83
N PHE A 127 1.34 -4.63 -2.08
CA PHE A 127 2.21 -4.26 -3.19
C PHE A 127 1.50 -3.30 -4.14
N GLY A 128 2.26 -2.53 -4.90
CA GLY A 128 1.73 -1.51 -5.82
C GLY A 128 2.34 -1.61 -7.21
N THR A 129 2.10 -0.58 -8.04
CA THR A 129 2.59 -0.53 -9.42
C THR A 129 4.01 0.02 -9.55
N LEU A 130 4.42 0.96 -8.68
CA LEU A 130 5.64 1.74 -8.87
C LEU A 130 6.91 0.89 -8.92
N ALA A 131 7.10 -0.02 -7.97
CA ALA A 131 8.25 -0.93 -7.97
C ALA A 131 8.22 -1.95 -9.12
N GLN A 132 7.08 -2.11 -9.78
CA GLN A 132 6.92 -2.99 -10.95
C GLN A 132 7.26 -2.31 -12.28
N ARG A 133 7.63 -1.02 -12.27
CA ARG A 133 8.08 -0.30 -13.48
C ARG A 133 9.32 -0.93 -14.10
N SER A 134 10.17 -1.55 -13.29
CA SER A 134 11.32 -2.34 -13.72
C SER A 134 10.96 -3.81 -13.85
N GLU A 135 11.42 -4.44 -14.93
CA GLU A 135 11.24 -5.89 -15.18
C GLU A 135 11.86 -6.73 -14.07
N CYS A 136 13.04 -6.34 -13.56
CA CYS A 136 13.75 -7.05 -12.50
C CYS A 136 12.89 -7.17 -11.24
N SER A 137 12.42 -6.04 -10.71
CA SER A 137 11.59 -6.04 -9.50
C SER A 137 10.21 -6.64 -9.74
N ARG A 138 9.63 -6.43 -10.93
CA ARG A 138 8.35 -7.04 -11.30
C ARG A 138 8.43 -8.57 -11.24
N GLN A 139 9.46 -9.17 -11.82
CA GLN A 139 9.65 -10.63 -11.76
C GLN A 139 9.84 -11.13 -10.33
N THR A 140 10.56 -10.40 -9.50
CA THR A 140 10.73 -10.73 -8.07
C THR A 140 9.41 -10.64 -7.32
N ILE A 141 8.64 -9.56 -7.52
CA ILE A 141 7.33 -9.36 -6.90
C ILE A 141 6.37 -10.48 -7.32
N MET A 142 6.26 -10.80 -8.62
CA MET A 142 5.38 -11.87 -9.09
C MET A 142 5.77 -13.23 -8.49
N ALA A 143 7.06 -13.58 -8.50
CA ALA A 143 7.53 -14.84 -7.90
C ALA A 143 7.26 -14.90 -6.38
N PHE A 144 7.37 -13.76 -5.67
CA PHE A 144 7.02 -13.66 -4.26
C PHE A 144 5.52 -13.94 -4.03
N LEU A 145 4.65 -13.32 -4.83
CA LEU A 145 3.20 -13.53 -4.73
C LEU A 145 2.79 -14.98 -5.04
N GLU A 146 3.49 -15.63 -5.99
CA GLU A 146 3.30 -17.05 -6.32
C GLU A 146 3.74 -17.99 -5.19
N ALA A 147 4.79 -17.62 -4.45
CA ALA A 147 5.31 -18.41 -3.33
C ALA A 147 4.46 -18.31 -2.06
N MET A 148 3.58 -17.32 -1.96
CA MET A 148 2.71 -17.15 -0.79
C MET A 148 1.66 -18.26 -0.69
N PRO A 149 1.26 -18.65 0.53
CA PRO A 149 0.16 -19.60 0.75
C PRO A 149 -1.12 -19.17 0.02
N GLN A 150 -1.90 -20.13 -0.47
CA GLN A 150 -3.14 -19.83 -1.20
C GLN A 150 -4.12 -18.98 -0.40
N ARG A 151 -4.18 -19.17 0.92
CA ARG A 151 -5.02 -18.41 1.87
C ARG A 151 -4.53 -17.00 2.13
N ALA A 152 -3.28 -16.68 1.78
CA ALA A 152 -2.67 -15.40 2.11
C ALA A 152 -3.38 -14.23 1.42
N LEU A 153 -3.42 -13.09 2.11
CA LEU A 153 -4.01 -11.87 1.60
C LEU A 153 -2.99 -11.13 0.72
N ARG A 154 -3.30 -11.04 -0.56
CA ARG A 154 -2.49 -10.32 -1.56
C ARG A 154 -3.21 -9.05 -1.92
N ILE A 155 -2.74 -7.94 -1.36
CA ILE A 155 -3.38 -6.64 -1.41
C ILE A 155 -2.69 -5.82 -2.49
N PHE A 156 -3.38 -5.58 -3.59
CA PHE A 156 -2.92 -4.70 -4.64
C PHE A 156 -3.44 -3.28 -4.40
N ASP A 157 -2.60 -2.42 -3.80
CA ASP A 157 -2.84 -0.98 -3.79
C ASP A 157 -2.33 -0.42 -5.11
N VAL A 158 -3.26 -0.05 -5.98
CA VAL A 158 -2.98 0.30 -7.38
C VAL A 158 -1.98 1.44 -7.49
N ASN A 159 -2.19 2.51 -6.73
CA ASN A 159 -1.28 3.62 -6.49
C ASN A 159 -0.53 4.08 -7.75
N LEU A 160 -1.28 4.47 -8.78
CA LEU A 160 -0.74 4.83 -10.10
C LEU A 160 0.18 6.06 -10.01
N ARG A 161 1.32 5.95 -10.64
CA ARG A 161 2.22 7.09 -10.89
C ARG A 161 2.39 7.27 -12.38
N ALA A 162 2.10 8.49 -12.87
CA ALA A 162 2.13 8.80 -14.30
C ALA A 162 3.46 8.36 -14.96
N GLY A 163 3.36 7.63 -16.08
CA GLY A 163 4.51 7.11 -16.81
C GLY A 163 5.13 5.82 -16.26
N PHE A 164 4.68 5.30 -15.10
CA PHE A 164 5.28 4.14 -14.44
C PHE A 164 4.34 2.94 -14.25
N TYR A 165 3.25 2.88 -15.00
CA TYR A 165 2.35 1.74 -15.03
C TYR A 165 1.96 1.39 -16.47
N SER A 166 1.51 0.17 -16.67
CA SER A 166 0.96 -0.27 -17.95
C SER A 166 -0.23 -1.23 -17.73
N PRO A 167 -1.07 -1.43 -18.76
CA PRO A 167 -2.16 -2.40 -18.68
C PRO A 167 -1.67 -3.81 -18.30
N GLU A 168 -0.49 -4.20 -18.78
CA GLU A 168 0.10 -5.51 -18.51
C GLU A 168 0.50 -5.66 -17.04
N VAL A 169 1.08 -4.63 -16.43
CA VAL A 169 1.42 -4.61 -15.00
C VAL A 169 0.16 -4.73 -14.16
N ILE A 170 -0.88 -3.97 -14.48
CA ILE A 170 -2.16 -4.02 -13.77
C ILE A 170 -2.81 -5.39 -13.92
N ALA A 171 -2.88 -5.93 -15.14
CA ALA A 171 -3.47 -7.25 -15.39
C ALA A 171 -2.70 -8.38 -14.69
N ALA A 172 -1.37 -8.34 -14.69
CA ALA A 172 -0.54 -9.31 -13.96
C ALA A 172 -0.77 -9.21 -12.45
N SER A 173 -0.86 -7.99 -11.90
CA SER A 173 -1.12 -7.76 -10.48
C SER A 173 -2.49 -8.29 -10.05
N LEU A 174 -3.54 -8.04 -10.85
CA LEU A 174 -4.90 -8.53 -10.58
C LEU A 174 -5.00 -10.05 -10.55
N LYS A 175 -4.20 -10.78 -11.34
CA LYS A 175 -4.19 -12.25 -11.32
C LYS A 175 -3.75 -12.83 -9.97
N HIS A 176 -2.96 -12.10 -9.21
CA HIS A 176 -2.46 -12.55 -7.92
C HIS A 176 -3.23 -11.93 -6.73
N ALA A 177 -3.86 -10.78 -6.92
CA ALA A 177 -4.57 -10.07 -5.87
C ALA A 177 -5.87 -10.78 -5.46
N ASN A 178 -6.21 -10.69 -4.17
CA ASN A 178 -7.54 -11.00 -3.66
C ASN A 178 -8.19 -9.82 -2.92
N ILE A 179 -7.41 -8.73 -2.73
CA ILE A 179 -7.88 -7.43 -2.27
C ILE A 179 -7.32 -6.38 -3.23
N VAL A 180 -8.16 -5.46 -3.70
CA VAL A 180 -7.75 -4.34 -4.56
C VAL A 180 -8.19 -3.03 -3.94
N LYS A 181 -7.29 -2.06 -3.91
CA LYS A 181 -7.61 -0.69 -3.48
C LYS A 181 -7.18 0.30 -4.56
N CYS A 182 -8.04 1.26 -4.82
CA CYS A 182 -7.72 2.42 -5.65
C CYS A 182 -8.37 3.69 -5.09
N ASN A 183 -7.95 4.83 -5.60
CA ASN A 183 -8.66 6.09 -5.41
C ASN A 183 -9.55 6.41 -6.62
N GLU A 184 -10.37 7.48 -6.53
CA GLU A 184 -11.31 7.89 -7.57
C GLU A 184 -10.63 8.16 -8.94
N ARG A 185 -9.45 8.80 -8.94
CA ARG A 185 -8.71 9.08 -10.18
C ARG A 185 -8.21 7.80 -10.84
N GLU A 186 -7.70 6.89 -10.04
CA GLU A 186 -7.23 5.58 -10.47
C GLU A 186 -8.39 4.72 -10.96
N LEU A 187 -9.56 4.79 -10.30
CA LEU A 187 -10.76 4.08 -10.73
C LEU A 187 -11.11 4.39 -12.18
N GLY A 188 -11.06 5.67 -12.58
CA GLY A 188 -11.33 6.05 -13.97
C GLY A 188 -10.40 5.34 -14.96
N VAL A 189 -9.10 5.30 -14.66
CA VAL A 189 -8.10 4.61 -15.49
C VAL A 189 -8.35 3.10 -15.55
N LEU A 190 -8.64 2.49 -14.40
CA LEU A 190 -8.90 1.06 -14.28
C LEU A 190 -10.18 0.65 -15.04
N CYS A 191 -11.22 1.45 -14.94
CA CYS A 191 -12.48 1.22 -15.68
C CYS A 191 -12.28 1.31 -17.20
N ASP A 192 -11.51 2.31 -17.67
CA ASP A 192 -11.19 2.44 -19.10
C ASP A 192 -10.41 1.21 -19.61
N MET A 193 -9.42 0.73 -18.83
CA MET A 193 -8.65 -0.48 -19.18
C MET A 193 -9.50 -1.75 -19.17
N ALA A 194 -10.48 -1.83 -18.28
CA ALA A 194 -11.39 -2.97 -18.18
C ALA A 194 -12.57 -2.89 -19.18
N GLY A 195 -12.78 -1.75 -19.84
CA GLY A 195 -13.91 -1.53 -20.75
C GLY A 195 -15.26 -1.47 -20.03
N VAL A 196 -15.29 -1.00 -18.78
CA VAL A 196 -16.51 -0.88 -17.97
C VAL A 196 -16.81 0.59 -17.63
N PRO A 197 -18.07 0.94 -17.26
CA PRO A 197 -18.40 2.29 -16.82
C PRO A 197 -17.51 2.77 -15.65
N ARG A 198 -17.18 4.07 -15.62
CA ARG A 198 -16.34 4.70 -14.58
C ARG A 198 -17.10 4.83 -13.25
N GLU A 199 -17.50 3.70 -12.70
CA GLU A 199 -18.27 3.57 -11.46
C GLU A 199 -17.70 2.44 -10.61
N ALA A 200 -17.59 2.66 -9.30
CA ALA A 200 -17.03 1.68 -8.37
C ALA A 200 -17.80 0.35 -8.41
N GLN A 201 -19.13 0.40 -8.57
CA GLN A 201 -19.97 -0.79 -8.66
C GLN A 201 -19.70 -1.59 -9.95
N ALA A 202 -19.47 -0.92 -11.08
CA ALA A 202 -19.17 -1.58 -12.35
C ALA A 202 -17.79 -2.26 -12.28
N TYR A 203 -16.77 -1.56 -11.74
CA TYR A 203 -15.44 -2.12 -11.57
C TYR A 203 -15.42 -3.27 -10.54
N ARG A 204 -16.19 -3.17 -9.45
CA ARG A 204 -16.41 -4.30 -8.53
C ARG A 204 -16.93 -5.55 -9.24
N SER A 205 -17.91 -5.39 -10.13
CA SER A 205 -18.47 -6.52 -10.88
C SER A 205 -17.40 -7.19 -11.74
N TYR A 206 -16.62 -6.38 -12.46
CA TYR A 206 -15.45 -6.86 -13.22
C TYR A 206 -14.44 -7.61 -12.34
N LEU A 207 -14.08 -7.07 -11.16
CA LEU A 207 -13.14 -7.73 -10.24
C LEU A 207 -13.68 -9.06 -9.72
N ARG A 208 -14.98 -9.17 -9.46
CA ARG A 208 -15.59 -10.44 -9.04
C ARG A 208 -15.52 -11.53 -10.10
N GLU A 209 -15.62 -11.19 -11.37
CA GLU A 209 -15.39 -12.13 -12.48
C GLU A 209 -13.95 -12.63 -12.51
N GLN A 210 -12.99 -11.86 -11.97
CA GLN A 210 -11.60 -12.26 -11.77
C GLN A 210 -11.36 -13.00 -10.44
N GLY A 211 -12.40 -13.25 -9.64
CA GLY A 211 -12.30 -13.93 -8.34
C GLY A 211 -11.89 -13.02 -7.17
N ILE A 212 -11.92 -11.70 -7.36
CA ILE A 212 -11.55 -10.71 -6.32
C ILE A 212 -12.81 -10.23 -5.62
N ASP A 213 -12.96 -10.57 -4.36
CA ASP A 213 -14.17 -10.29 -3.55
C ASP A 213 -14.01 -9.12 -2.56
N CYS A 214 -12.84 -8.51 -2.49
CA CYS A 214 -12.61 -7.31 -1.68
C CYS A 214 -12.08 -6.16 -2.56
N PHE A 215 -12.84 -5.08 -2.63
CA PHE A 215 -12.48 -3.88 -3.38
C PHE A 215 -12.73 -2.63 -2.55
N ILE A 216 -11.76 -1.72 -2.54
CA ILE A 216 -11.79 -0.49 -1.78
C ILE A 216 -11.59 0.67 -2.75
N CYS A 217 -12.53 1.62 -2.74
CA CYS A 217 -12.43 2.85 -3.52
C CYS A 217 -12.52 4.06 -2.58
N THR A 218 -11.48 4.91 -2.56
CA THR A 218 -11.44 6.13 -1.74
C THR A 218 -11.52 7.36 -2.64
N THR A 219 -12.23 8.42 -2.19
CA THR A 219 -12.38 9.66 -2.95
C THR A 219 -11.76 10.88 -2.24
N GLY A 220 -10.72 10.66 -1.44
CA GLY A 220 -10.06 11.72 -0.68
C GLY A 220 -11.00 12.38 0.33
N SER A 221 -11.44 13.62 0.08
CA SER A 221 -12.35 14.36 0.97
C SER A 221 -13.83 14.02 0.80
N GLY A 222 -14.18 13.14 -0.13
CA GLY A 222 -15.56 12.72 -0.41
C GLY A 222 -15.98 11.50 0.40
N GLU A 223 -16.46 10.48 -0.28
CA GLU A 223 -16.86 9.22 0.32
C GLU A 223 -15.86 8.12 0.01
N SER A 224 -15.75 7.12 0.87
CA SER A 224 -15.07 5.87 0.56
C SER A 224 -16.08 4.73 0.51
N THR A 225 -15.82 3.75 -0.35
CA THR A 225 -16.66 2.55 -0.47
C THR A 225 -15.79 1.31 -0.32
N VAL A 226 -16.20 0.44 0.58
CA VAL A 226 -15.61 -0.88 0.82
C VAL A 226 -16.59 -1.95 0.38
N PHE A 227 -16.21 -2.72 -0.62
CA PHE A 227 -16.90 -3.94 -1.04
C PHE A 227 -16.16 -5.14 -0.46
N PHE A 228 -16.79 -5.87 0.43
CA PHE A 228 -16.24 -7.06 1.04
C PHE A 228 -17.22 -8.22 0.90
N ASN A 229 -16.89 -9.18 0.06
CA ASN A 229 -17.81 -10.26 -0.32
C ASN A 229 -19.13 -9.70 -0.87
N ASN A 230 -20.24 -9.94 -0.18
CA ASN A 230 -21.56 -9.42 -0.56
C ASN A 230 -21.97 -8.16 0.24
N ILE A 231 -21.10 -7.65 1.10
CA ILE A 231 -21.35 -6.46 1.92
C ILE A 231 -20.80 -5.25 1.18
N VAL A 232 -21.51 -4.15 1.27
CA VAL A 232 -21.10 -2.83 0.76
C VAL A 232 -21.22 -1.83 1.88
N SER A 233 -20.15 -1.16 2.21
CA SER A 233 -20.10 -0.08 3.19
C SER A 233 -19.65 1.19 2.48
N THR A 234 -20.43 2.27 2.58
CA THR A 234 -20.08 3.59 2.05
C THR A 234 -20.14 4.61 3.18
N MET A 235 -19.07 5.37 3.34
CA MET A 235 -18.96 6.35 4.42
C MET A 235 -18.31 7.65 3.92
N PRO A 236 -18.78 8.81 4.42
CA PRO A 236 -18.12 10.08 4.15
C PRO A 236 -16.77 10.15 4.88
N SER A 237 -15.79 10.80 4.26
CA SER A 237 -14.52 11.11 4.91
C SER A 237 -14.72 12.10 6.06
N PRO A 238 -14.16 11.86 7.26
CA PRO A 238 -14.24 12.81 8.35
C PRO A 238 -13.60 14.15 7.98
N ARG A 239 -14.24 15.25 8.37
CA ARG A 239 -13.73 16.61 8.11
C ARG A 239 -12.64 16.97 9.13
N VAL A 240 -11.44 17.19 8.65
CA VAL A 240 -10.28 17.57 9.47
C VAL A 240 -9.53 18.75 8.83
N ARG A 241 -8.71 19.44 9.63
CA ARG A 241 -7.74 20.39 9.09
C ARG A 241 -6.56 19.62 8.52
N VAL A 242 -6.50 19.54 7.21
CA VAL A 242 -5.44 18.82 6.49
C VAL A 242 -4.11 19.57 6.62
N VAL A 243 -3.07 18.86 7.04
CA VAL A 243 -1.67 19.27 7.06
C VAL A 243 -0.94 18.61 5.89
N ASP A 244 -1.11 17.28 5.74
CA ASP A 244 -0.51 16.47 4.69
C ASP A 244 -1.43 15.30 4.36
N THR A 245 -1.44 14.81 3.13
CA THR A 245 -2.24 13.65 2.71
C THR A 245 -1.42 12.41 2.43
N VAL A 246 -0.09 12.52 2.55
CA VAL A 246 0.84 11.40 2.33
C VAL A 246 0.55 10.28 3.33
N GLY A 247 0.48 9.05 2.84
CA GLY A 247 0.25 7.87 3.68
C GLY A 247 -1.20 7.65 4.15
N ALA A 248 -2.12 8.60 3.93
CA ALA A 248 -3.52 8.45 4.39
C ALA A 248 -4.22 7.23 3.77
N GLY A 249 -3.98 6.95 2.49
CA GLY A 249 -4.52 5.77 1.81
C GLY A 249 -3.93 4.46 2.35
N ASP A 250 -2.63 4.47 2.65
CA ASP A 250 -1.91 3.32 3.20
C ASP A 250 -2.40 3.03 4.64
N ALA A 251 -2.60 4.10 5.42
CA ALA A 251 -3.14 4.07 6.77
C ALA A 251 -4.58 3.54 6.80
N PHE A 252 -5.44 4.02 5.89
CA PHE A 252 -6.80 3.50 5.71
C PHE A 252 -6.79 1.99 5.46
N LEU A 253 -5.99 1.56 4.48
CA LEU A 253 -5.89 0.16 4.08
C LEU A 253 -5.40 -0.74 5.22
N ALA A 254 -4.34 -0.34 5.91
CA ALA A 254 -3.78 -1.08 7.04
C ALA A 254 -4.77 -1.20 8.20
N THR A 255 -5.48 -0.11 8.52
CA THR A 255 -6.48 -0.08 9.60
C THR A 255 -7.68 -0.94 9.26
N LEU A 256 -8.21 -0.83 8.03
CA LEU A 256 -9.31 -1.66 7.56
C LEU A 256 -8.96 -3.16 7.66
N LEU A 257 -7.78 -3.54 7.15
CA LEU A 257 -7.28 -4.90 7.23
C LEU A 257 -7.19 -5.39 8.66
N ALA A 258 -6.54 -4.62 9.54
CA ALA A 258 -6.35 -5.01 10.94
C ALA A 258 -7.67 -5.16 11.69
N ALA A 259 -8.65 -4.30 11.44
CA ALA A 259 -9.97 -4.38 12.06
C ALA A 259 -10.76 -5.60 11.56
N LEU A 260 -10.75 -5.87 10.25
CA LEU A 260 -11.39 -7.05 9.67
C LEU A 260 -10.78 -8.36 10.19
N LEU A 261 -9.45 -8.41 10.34
CA LEU A 261 -8.75 -9.57 10.92
C LEU A 261 -9.06 -9.80 12.41
N ARG A 262 -9.59 -8.79 13.10
CA ARG A 262 -10.10 -8.88 14.48
C ARG A 262 -11.61 -9.12 14.55
N ASN A 263 -12.21 -9.58 13.46
CA ASN A 263 -13.65 -9.86 13.36
C ASN A 263 -14.57 -8.63 13.56
N ALA A 264 -14.08 -7.41 13.29
CA ALA A 264 -14.95 -6.26 13.22
C ALA A 264 -15.95 -6.42 12.05
N THR A 265 -17.13 -5.85 12.20
CA THR A 265 -18.06 -5.73 11.06
C THR A 265 -17.41 -4.85 9.97
N VAL A 266 -17.81 -5.03 8.72
CA VAL A 266 -17.28 -4.23 7.60
C VAL A 266 -17.51 -2.74 7.84
N ASP A 267 -18.68 -2.34 8.35
CA ASP A 267 -18.98 -0.95 8.67
C ASP A 267 -18.11 -0.42 9.83
N GLY A 268 -17.89 -1.23 10.87
CA GLY A 268 -17.04 -0.87 11.99
C GLY A 268 -15.57 -0.72 11.58
N ALA A 269 -15.07 -1.65 10.78
CA ALA A 269 -13.72 -1.59 10.23
C ALA A 269 -13.53 -0.38 9.29
N HIS A 270 -14.54 -0.09 8.46
CA HIS A 270 -14.55 1.06 7.56
C HIS A 270 -14.53 2.38 8.32
N ALA A 271 -15.39 2.54 9.35
CA ALA A 271 -15.44 3.74 10.18
C ALA A 271 -14.08 3.99 10.86
N LEU A 272 -13.50 2.96 11.48
CA LEU A 272 -12.19 3.05 12.10
C LEU A 272 -11.10 3.46 11.11
N ALA A 273 -11.11 2.86 9.90
CA ALA A 273 -10.17 3.18 8.84
C ALA A 273 -10.29 4.64 8.37
N ALA A 274 -11.52 5.15 8.22
CA ALA A 274 -11.78 6.53 7.83
C ALA A 274 -11.29 7.53 8.91
N ASP A 275 -11.60 7.28 10.18
CA ASP A 275 -11.15 8.12 11.30
C ASP A 275 -9.63 8.12 11.44
N TYR A 276 -9.00 6.95 11.30
CA TYR A 276 -7.55 6.81 11.37
C TYR A 276 -6.84 7.54 10.22
N ALA A 277 -7.30 7.37 8.98
CA ALA A 277 -6.77 8.08 7.83
C ALA A 277 -6.95 9.61 7.94
N ALA A 278 -8.09 10.05 8.47
CA ALA A 278 -8.33 11.46 8.75
C ALA A 278 -7.35 12.01 9.79
N PHE A 279 -7.06 11.25 10.86
CA PHE A 279 -6.02 11.62 11.82
C PHE A 279 -4.65 11.75 11.12
N VAL A 280 -4.25 10.79 10.29
CA VAL A 280 -2.99 10.86 9.54
C VAL A 280 -2.91 12.13 8.69
N CYS A 281 -4.01 12.53 8.05
CA CYS A 281 -4.07 13.79 7.30
C CYS A 281 -3.83 15.05 8.16
N THR A 282 -3.96 14.99 9.47
CA THR A 282 -3.65 16.13 10.38
C THR A 282 -2.18 16.20 10.78
N GLN A 283 -1.36 15.24 10.36
CA GLN A 283 0.05 15.12 10.72
C GLN A 283 0.94 15.36 9.48
N SER A 284 2.24 15.55 9.67
CA SER A 284 3.21 15.62 8.59
C SER A 284 3.80 14.24 8.31
N GLY A 285 3.91 13.87 7.04
CA GLY A 285 4.49 12.62 6.56
C GLY A 285 3.63 11.39 6.74
N GLY A 286 3.99 10.30 6.04
CA GLY A 286 3.19 9.07 5.95
C GLY A 286 3.25 8.14 7.15
N MET A 287 4.12 8.39 8.14
CA MET A 287 4.33 7.53 9.31
C MET A 287 4.30 8.32 10.64
N PRO A 288 3.23 9.06 10.93
CA PRO A 288 3.15 9.85 12.16
C PRO A 288 2.97 8.97 13.40
N GLN A 289 3.34 9.49 14.57
CA GLN A 289 2.99 8.84 15.84
C GLN A 289 1.48 8.85 16.05
N VAL A 290 0.92 7.68 16.27
CA VAL A 290 -0.54 7.51 16.39
C VAL A 290 -0.95 7.29 17.84
N PRO A 291 -2.00 8.00 18.34
CA PRO A 291 -2.56 7.77 19.66
C PRO A 291 -3.10 6.35 19.83
N ARG A 292 -2.84 5.71 20.96
CA ARG A 292 -3.32 4.35 21.24
C ARG A 292 -4.85 4.20 21.17
N SER A 293 -5.60 5.28 21.34
CA SER A 293 -7.06 5.29 21.21
C SER A 293 -7.55 4.98 19.79
N LEU A 294 -6.71 5.19 18.78
CA LEU A 294 -7.02 4.93 17.36
C LEU A 294 -6.50 3.57 16.86
N THR A 295 -5.76 2.82 17.69
CA THR A 295 -5.14 1.54 17.28
C THR A 295 -5.75 0.34 18.02
N ARG A 296 -6.81 0.52 18.79
CA ARG A 296 -7.48 -0.52 19.57
C ARG A 296 -8.72 -1.03 18.89
#